data_bd1c3146cb9f2f0247880236eafb7db3
#
_entry.id   bd1c3146cb9f2f0247880236eafb7db3
#
_cell.length_a   1.000
_cell.length_b   1.000
_cell.length_c   1.000
_cell.angle_alpha   90.00
_cell.angle_beta   90.00
_cell.angle_gamma   90.00
#
_symmetry.space_group_name_H-M   'P 1'
#
loop_
_entity.id
_entity.type
_entity.pdbx_description
1 polymer ?
#
loop_
_entity_poly.entity_id
_entity_poly.type
_entity_poly.pdbx_seq_one_letter_code
_entity_poly.pdbx_strand_id
1 'polypeptide(L)'
;MNAPLLTRPVGLRIADLGDAIERARLGAWVHAHAEGTPFHLPAWSMAVARGCRQKSHYLVAERGNGDIAGVLPLTEIHSPLFGRALVSAGFGVGGGILADNPATVAELAAAAWACGARLSCPTVELRGGAHPGAGWQVDETTYLSFVRALAADDEAELLAIPRKQRAEVRRSFGNALTIETGGDAATHYALYAESVRNLGTPVFPRALFAAVLDAFGDAADVLTVRHRGVGVASVLSLYWRGTVYPYWGGGGDAARALRANDAMYFALMRHAHARGCTRFDFGRSKAGTGAAAFKKNWGFEPEPLRYFTRAPEGVAARKVNPLDPKYSLQVRAWKRLPLWAANRLGPWIAQGLG
;
A
#
# COMPACT_ATOMS: atom_id res chain seq x y z
N MET A 1 -44.37 10.51 7.13
CA MET A 1 -43.42 10.09 8.18
C MET A 1 -42.87 8.72 7.77
N ASN A 2 -41.65 8.67 7.22
CA ASN A 2 -41.01 7.37 6.93
C ASN A 2 -40.43 6.85 8.25
N ALA A 3 -40.93 5.70 8.68
CA ALA A 3 -40.35 5.00 9.83
C ALA A 3 -38.87 4.72 9.54
N PRO A 4 -37.95 4.89 10.50
CA PRO A 4 -36.56 4.51 10.30
C PRO A 4 -36.52 3.01 9.99
N LEU A 5 -35.90 2.65 8.86
CA LEU A 5 -35.57 1.27 8.54
C LEU A 5 -34.76 0.71 9.73
N LEU A 6 -35.38 -0.13 10.54
CA LEU A 6 -34.70 -0.87 11.59
C LEU A 6 -33.62 -1.73 10.90
N THR A 7 -32.37 -1.24 10.92
CA THR A 7 -31.23 -2.03 10.49
C THR A 7 -31.13 -3.24 11.40
N ARG A 8 -31.39 -4.44 10.85
CA ARG A 8 -31.21 -5.67 11.61
C ARG A 8 -29.76 -5.75 12.09
N PRO A 9 -29.52 -6.13 13.35
CA PRO A 9 -28.15 -6.26 13.86
C PRO A 9 -27.38 -7.23 12.97
N VAL A 10 -26.11 -6.89 12.66
CA VAL A 10 -25.22 -7.79 11.94
C VAL A 10 -24.50 -8.71 12.91
N GLY A 11 -24.26 -9.96 12.50
CA GLY A 11 -23.35 -10.87 13.17
C GLY A 11 -21.90 -10.50 12.83
N LEU A 12 -21.05 -10.40 13.85
CA LEU A 12 -19.60 -10.15 13.62
C LEU A 12 -18.81 -11.43 13.83
N ARG A 13 -17.92 -11.74 12.89
CA ARG A 13 -17.03 -12.89 12.97
C ARG A 13 -15.65 -12.60 12.37
N ILE A 14 -14.70 -13.46 12.64
CA ILE A 14 -13.41 -13.51 11.93
C ILE A 14 -13.55 -14.52 10.80
N ALA A 15 -13.19 -14.13 9.59
CA ALA A 15 -13.18 -15.02 8.43
C ALA A 15 -12.07 -16.08 8.53
N ASP A 16 -12.36 -17.27 8.08
CA ASP A 16 -11.34 -18.29 7.81
C ASP A 16 -10.75 -18.08 6.42
N LEU A 17 -9.59 -17.42 6.35
CA LEU A 17 -8.89 -17.22 5.09
C LEU A 17 -8.19 -18.50 4.59
N GLY A 18 -8.21 -19.60 5.32
CA GLY A 18 -7.82 -20.93 4.84
C GLY A 18 -8.86 -21.53 3.88
N ASP A 19 -10.14 -21.19 4.06
CA ASP A 19 -11.23 -21.67 3.20
C ASP A 19 -11.26 -20.90 1.88
N ALA A 20 -11.16 -21.62 0.75
CA ALA A 20 -11.17 -21.06 -0.59
C ALA A 20 -12.54 -20.47 -0.98
N ILE A 21 -13.64 -21.09 -0.51
CA ILE A 21 -15.01 -20.61 -0.79
C ILE A 21 -15.23 -19.28 -0.09
N GLU A 22 -14.82 -19.16 1.16
CA GLU A 22 -14.90 -17.93 1.93
C GLU A 22 -14.08 -16.81 1.29
N ARG A 23 -12.83 -17.09 0.87
CA ARG A 23 -12.01 -16.11 0.16
C ARG A 23 -12.67 -15.61 -1.13
N ALA A 24 -13.24 -16.52 -1.91
CA ALA A 24 -13.93 -16.18 -3.16
C ALA A 24 -15.14 -15.28 -2.89
N ARG A 25 -15.94 -15.63 -1.87
CA ARG A 25 -17.12 -14.86 -1.45
C ARG A 25 -16.75 -13.45 -0.99
N LEU A 26 -15.74 -13.32 -0.12
CA LEU A 26 -15.24 -12.03 0.35
C LEU A 26 -14.65 -11.21 -0.81
N GLY A 27 -13.87 -11.83 -1.67
CA GLY A 27 -13.28 -11.19 -2.85
C GLY A 27 -14.35 -10.64 -3.79
N ALA A 28 -15.41 -11.42 -4.08
CA ALA A 28 -16.53 -11.01 -4.91
C ALA A 28 -17.26 -9.80 -4.32
N TRP A 29 -17.53 -9.81 -3.01
CA TRP A 29 -18.17 -8.69 -2.33
C TRP A 29 -17.32 -7.41 -2.36
N VAL A 30 -16.01 -7.52 -2.05
CA VAL A 30 -15.08 -6.38 -2.14
C VAL A 30 -15.01 -5.83 -3.56
N HIS A 31 -15.04 -6.72 -4.56
CA HIS A 31 -15.02 -6.31 -5.97
C HIS A 31 -16.31 -5.58 -6.38
N ALA A 32 -17.46 -5.96 -5.84
CA ALA A 32 -18.74 -5.33 -6.13
C ALA A 32 -18.91 -3.99 -5.40
N HIS A 33 -18.29 -3.82 -4.21
CA HIS A 33 -18.44 -2.61 -3.41
C HIS A 33 -17.72 -1.41 -4.05
N ALA A 34 -18.39 -0.25 -4.18
CA ALA A 34 -17.87 0.93 -4.89
C ALA A 34 -16.51 1.41 -4.37
N GLU A 35 -16.31 1.40 -3.05
CA GLU A 35 -15.09 1.83 -2.36
C GLU A 35 -14.08 0.69 -2.12
N GLY A 36 -14.31 -0.49 -2.70
CA GLY A 36 -13.40 -1.63 -2.60
C GLY A 36 -12.02 -1.29 -3.21
N THR A 37 -10.96 -1.68 -2.51
CA THR A 37 -9.57 -1.52 -2.94
C THR A 37 -8.84 -2.86 -2.92
N PRO A 38 -7.68 -3.02 -3.58
CA PRO A 38 -6.92 -4.26 -3.51
C PRO A 38 -6.47 -4.62 -2.08
N PHE A 39 -6.41 -3.62 -1.18
CA PHE A 39 -6.02 -3.82 0.22
C PHE A 39 -7.13 -4.42 1.10
N HIS A 40 -8.39 -4.40 0.63
CA HIS A 40 -9.50 -5.10 1.28
C HIS A 40 -9.56 -6.58 0.89
N LEU A 41 -8.88 -7.00 -0.19
CA LEU A 41 -8.94 -8.39 -0.65
C LEU A 41 -8.30 -9.36 0.35
N PRO A 42 -8.88 -10.56 0.55
CA PRO A 42 -8.22 -11.65 1.25
C PRO A 42 -6.80 -11.94 0.76
N ALA A 43 -6.56 -11.78 -0.55
CA ALA A 43 -5.26 -11.96 -1.18
C ALA A 43 -4.17 -11.07 -0.54
N TRP A 44 -4.47 -9.80 -0.25
CA TRP A 44 -3.54 -8.91 0.44
C TRP A 44 -3.21 -9.40 1.85
N SER A 45 -4.25 -9.71 2.64
CA SER A 45 -4.08 -10.21 4.01
C SER A 45 -3.25 -11.48 4.08
N MET A 46 -3.48 -12.42 3.15
CA MET A 46 -2.72 -13.67 3.04
C MET A 46 -1.28 -13.44 2.61
N ALA A 47 -1.05 -12.56 1.63
CA ALA A 47 0.30 -12.20 1.17
C ALA A 47 1.13 -11.58 2.30
N VAL A 48 0.53 -10.67 3.08
CA VAL A 48 1.18 -10.04 4.25
C VAL A 48 1.45 -11.09 5.34
N ALA A 49 0.48 -11.93 5.67
CA ALA A 49 0.65 -12.98 6.68
C ALA A 49 1.79 -13.93 6.31
N ARG A 50 1.85 -14.39 5.06
CA ARG A 50 2.91 -15.28 4.55
C ARG A 50 4.25 -14.56 4.43
N GLY A 51 4.25 -13.36 3.85
CA GLY A 51 5.48 -12.64 3.50
C GLY A 51 6.15 -11.95 4.67
N CYS A 52 5.38 -11.43 5.62
CA CYS A 52 5.87 -10.71 6.81
C CYS A 52 5.76 -11.50 8.10
N ARG A 53 5.19 -12.72 8.08
CA ARG A 53 4.95 -13.55 9.28
C ARG A 53 4.13 -12.84 10.35
N GLN A 54 3.20 -11.97 9.91
CA GLN A 54 2.24 -11.28 10.79
C GLN A 54 0.91 -12.01 10.77
N LYS A 55 0.17 -11.96 11.88
CA LYS A 55 -1.15 -12.56 11.94
C LYS A 55 -2.19 -11.65 11.30
N SER A 56 -3.10 -12.23 10.53
CA SER A 56 -4.24 -11.55 9.94
C SER A 56 -5.52 -11.89 10.72
N HIS A 57 -6.35 -10.88 10.97
CA HIS A 57 -7.67 -10.98 11.58
C HIS A 57 -8.65 -10.28 10.66
N TYR A 58 -9.29 -11.03 9.78
CA TYR A 58 -10.21 -10.46 8.79
C TYR A 58 -11.63 -10.44 9.38
N LEU A 59 -12.09 -9.27 9.82
CA LEU A 59 -13.43 -9.10 10.39
C LEU A 59 -14.46 -9.03 9.27
N VAL A 60 -15.59 -9.70 9.47
CA VAL A 60 -16.75 -9.71 8.58
C VAL A 60 -18.01 -9.41 9.39
N ALA A 61 -18.80 -8.47 8.88
CA ALA A 61 -20.16 -8.20 9.36
C ALA A 61 -21.15 -8.85 8.41
N GLU A 62 -22.03 -9.70 8.91
CA GLU A 62 -23.03 -10.44 8.13
C GLU A 62 -24.45 -10.16 8.63
N ARG A 63 -25.37 -10.05 7.68
CA ARG A 63 -26.81 -10.00 7.98
C ARG A 63 -27.32 -11.38 8.37
N GLY A 64 -28.49 -11.44 8.99
CA GLY A 64 -29.11 -12.69 9.44
C GLY A 64 -29.42 -13.71 8.31
N ASN A 65 -29.41 -13.26 7.05
CA ASN A 65 -29.53 -14.12 5.87
C ASN A 65 -28.17 -14.61 5.32
N GLY A 66 -27.07 -14.25 5.97
CA GLY A 66 -25.72 -14.60 5.58
C GLY A 66 -25.05 -13.65 4.60
N ASP A 67 -25.72 -12.59 4.11
CA ASP A 67 -25.11 -11.60 3.22
C ASP A 67 -24.06 -10.76 3.96
N ILE A 68 -22.92 -10.50 3.30
CA ILE A 68 -21.90 -9.62 3.81
C ILE A 68 -22.43 -8.17 3.82
N ALA A 69 -22.30 -7.49 4.94
CA ALA A 69 -22.64 -6.08 5.11
C ALA A 69 -21.41 -5.18 5.28
N GLY A 70 -20.26 -5.77 5.58
CA GLY A 70 -19.02 -5.04 5.70
C GLY A 70 -17.84 -5.93 6.04
N VAL A 71 -16.63 -5.42 5.75
CA VAL A 71 -15.36 -6.12 6.03
C VAL A 71 -14.33 -5.16 6.59
N LEU A 72 -13.39 -5.69 7.36
CA LEU A 72 -12.23 -4.97 7.86
C LEU A 72 -11.04 -5.92 7.99
N PRO A 73 -10.07 -5.87 7.07
CA PRO A 73 -8.82 -6.63 7.17
C PRO A 73 -7.90 -6.01 8.22
N LEU A 74 -7.55 -6.75 9.24
CA LEU A 74 -6.64 -6.32 10.31
C LEU A 74 -5.38 -7.16 10.31
N THR A 75 -4.24 -6.52 10.55
CA THR A 75 -2.94 -7.16 10.72
C THR A 75 -2.41 -6.87 12.12
N GLU A 76 -2.05 -7.91 12.86
CA GLU A 76 -1.41 -7.79 14.16
C GLU A 76 0.09 -7.53 13.96
N ILE A 77 0.50 -6.28 14.11
CA ILE A 77 1.91 -5.90 14.04
C ILE A 77 2.55 -6.12 15.40
N HIS A 78 3.58 -6.93 15.44
CA HIS A 78 4.40 -7.15 16.62
C HIS A 78 5.86 -6.82 16.31
N SER A 79 6.42 -5.87 17.03
CA SER A 79 7.81 -5.46 16.88
C SER A 79 8.46 -5.20 18.24
N PRO A 80 9.62 -5.83 18.52
CA PRO A 80 10.40 -5.52 19.71
C PRO A 80 10.87 -4.05 19.74
N LEU A 81 11.03 -3.41 18.56
CA LEU A 81 11.51 -2.04 18.47
C LEU A 81 10.39 -1.00 18.52
N PHE A 82 9.20 -1.32 17.97
CA PHE A 82 8.13 -0.36 17.75
C PHE A 82 6.84 -0.73 18.49
N GLY A 83 6.86 -1.77 19.32
CA GLY A 83 5.71 -2.22 20.07
C GLY A 83 4.68 -2.97 19.24
N ARG A 84 3.45 -3.06 19.77
CA ARG A 84 2.33 -3.80 19.18
C ARG A 84 1.26 -2.84 18.70
N ALA A 85 0.63 -3.18 17.58
CA ALA A 85 -0.53 -2.48 17.06
C ALA A 85 -1.39 -3.42 16.23
N LEU A 86 -2.68 -3.14 16.16
CA LEU A 86 -3.60 -3.76 15.22
C LEU A 86 -3.88 -2.74 14.11
N VAL A 87 -3.50 -3.05 12.88
CA VAL A 87 -3.51 -2.10 11.77
C VAL A 87 -4.38 -2.64 10.64
N SER A 88 -5.27 -1.81 10.11
CA SER A 88 -6.05 -2.23 8.94
C SER A 88 -5.16 -2.38 7.72
N ALA A 89 -5.29 -3.53 7.04
CA ALA A 89 -4.50 -3.90 5.87
C ALA A 89 -3.00 -3.56 6.04
N GLY A 90 -2.35 -4.15 7.03
CA GLY A 90 -0.94 -3.91 7.33
C GLY A 90 -0.09 -3.90 6.06
N PHE A 91 0.91 -3.01 5.99
CA PHE A 91 1.73 -2.71 4.80
C PHE A 91 0.95 -2.11 3.63
N GLY A 92 -0.40 -2.02 3.71
CA GLY A 92 -1.26 -1.35 2.74
C GLY A 92 -1.33 0.17 2.93
N VAL A 93 -1.85 0.86 1.94
CA VAL A 93 -2.13 2.31 1.99
C VAL A 93 -3.55 2.58 2.43
N GLY A 94 -4.49 1.75 1.99
CA GLY A 94 -5.91 1.78 2.34
C GLY A 94 -6.32 0.50 3.08
N GLY A 95 -7.58 0.10 2.96
CA GLY A 95 -8.13 -1.11 3.60
C GLY A 95 -8.67 -0.87 5.00
N GLY A 96 -9.20 0.34 5.27
CA GLY A 96 -10.00 0.64 6.45
C GLY A 96 -11.35 -0.05 6.43
N ILE A 97 -12.32 0.46 7.17
CA ILE A 97 -13.67 -0.13 7.20
C ILE A 97 -14.35 0.04 5.84
N LEU A 98 -14.81 -1.06 5.26
CA LEU A 98 -15.64 -1.10 4.08
C LEU A 98 -17.00 -1.67 4.47
N ALA A 99 -18.09 -0.90 4.36
CA ALA A 99 -19.40 -1.30 4.83
C ALA A 99 -20.53 -0.56 4.11
N ASP A 100 -21.69 -1.22 3.99
CA ASP A 100 -22.85 -0.71 3.26
C ASP A 100 -23.57 0.45 3.96
N ASN A 101 -23.37 0.61 5.28
CA ASN A 101 -24.09 1.62 6.07
C ASN A 101 -23.33 2.01 7.35
N PRO A 102 -23.66 3.19 7.94
CA PRO A 102 -22.97 3.71 9.13
C PRO A 102 -23.10 2.83 10.38
N ALA A 103 -24.19 2.09 10.56
CA ALA A 103 -24.36 1.19 11.71
C ALA A 103 -23.35 0.05 11.68
N THR A 104 -23.20 -0.59 10.51
CA THR A 104 -22.18 -1.63 10.28
C THR A 104 -20.75 -1.08 10.46
N VAL A 105 -20.50 0.18 10.04
CA VAL A 105 -19.21 0.84 10.30
C VAL A 105 -18.92 0.91 11.79
N ALA A 106 -19.89 1.36 12.59
CA ALA A 106 -19.73 1.50 14.05
C ALA A 106 -19.47 0.14 14.72
N GLU A 107 -20.16 -0.91 14.29
CA GLU A 107 -19.98 -2.27 14.82
C GLU A 107 -18.59 -2.84 14.46
N LEU A 108 -18.12 -2.68 13.23
CA LEU A 108 -16.77 -3.08 12.84
C LEU A 108 -15.68 -2.30 13.57
N ALA A 109 -15.90 -1.00 13.80
CA ALA A 109 -14.97 -0.16 14.57
C ALA A 109 -14.89 -0.62 16.04
N ALA A 110 -16.03 -0.92 16.67
CA ALA A 110 -16.11 -1.46 18.03
C ALA A 110 -15.42 -2.85 18.11
N ALA A 111 -15.67 -3.72 17.13
CA ALA A 111 -15.05 -5.03 17.07
C ALA A 111 -13.52 -4.96 16.86
N ALA A 112 -13.03 -4.03 16.04
CA ALA A 112 -11.61 -3.81 15.88
C ALA A 112 -10.95 -3.36 17.18
N TRP A 113 -11.58 -2.46 17.92
CA TRP A 113 -11.11 -2.02 19.24
C TRP A 113 -11.08 -3.17 20.25
N ALA A 114 -12.16 -3.94 20.36
CA ALA A 114 -12.22 -5.12 21.22
C ALA A 114 -11.20 -6.18 20.84
N CYS A 115 -10.97 -6.39 19.53
CA CYS A 115 -9.93 -7.28 19.03
C CYS A 115 -8.53 -6.79 19.44
N GLY A 116 -8.24 -5.50 19.32
CA GLY A 116 -6.99 -4.90 19.77
C GLY A 116 -6.73 -5.16 21.26
N ALA A 117 -7.74 -4.97 22.10
CA ALA A 117 -7.65 -5.24 23.54
C ALA A 117 -7.33 -6.71 23.84
N ARG A 118 -8.04 -7.67 23.20
CA ARG A 118 -7.78 -9.12 23.37
C ARG A 118 -6.39 -9.53 22.94
N LEU A 119 -5.84 -8.89 21.90
CA LEU A 119 -4.51 -9.17 21.37
C LEU A 119 -3.39 -8.39 22.08
N SER A 120 -3.72 -7.63 23.12
CA SER A 120 -2.78 -6.73 23.81
C SER A 120 -2.07 -5.77 22.85
N CYS A 121 -2.81 -5.26 21.85
CA CYS A 121 -2.39 -4.22 20.94
C CYS A 121 -2.89 -2.87 21.47
N PRO A 122 -2.03 -2.04 22.08
CA PRO A 122 -2.46 -0.78 22.70
C PRO A 122 -2.90 0.27 21.69
N THR A 123 -2.59 0.07 20.43
CA THR A 123 -3.00 0.97 19.33
C THR A 123 -3.75 0.18 18.27
N VAL A 124 -4.91 0.71 17.85
CA VAL A 124 -5.62 0.28 16.64
C VAL A 124 -5.56 1.42 15.64
N GLU A 125 -5.08 1.12 14.42
CA GLU A 125 -4.97 2.09 13.31
C GLU A 125 -5.80 1.62 12.12
N LEU A 126 -6.70 2.47 11.64
CA LEU A 126 -7.49 2.24 10.43
C LEU A 126 -7.03 3.20 9.32
N ARG A 127 -6.71 2.66 8.15
CA ARG A 127 -6.14 3.39 7.02
C ARG A 127 -7.18 3.64 5.95
N GLY A 128 -7.71 4.86 5.85
CA GLY A 128 -8.81 5.18 4.95
C GLY A 128 -10.11 4.45 5.33
N GLY A 129 -11.01 4.30 4.36
CA GLY A 129 -12.33 3.74 4.57
C GLY A 129 -13.28 4.69 5.29
N ALA A 130 -14.42 4.16 5.73
CA ALA A 130 -15.44 4.93 6.42
C ALA A 130 -14.96 5.44 7.79
N HIS A 131 -15.46 6.62 8.20
CA HIS A 131 -15.14 7.22 9.50
C HIS A 131 -15.69 6.36 10.64
N PRO A 132 -14.85 5.87 11.57
CA PRO A 132 -15.21 4.85 12.57
C PRO A 132 -16.05 5.39 13.75
N GLY A 133 -16.38 6.68 13.76
CA GLY A 133 -17.20 7.30 14.83
C GLY A 133 -16.38 7.93 15.95
N ALA A 134 -17.04 8.18 17.08
CA ALA A 134 -16.45 8.86 18.24
C ALA A 134 -15.35 8.01 18.91
N GLY A 135 -14.40 8.69 19.57
CA GLY A 135 -13.28 8.05 20.28
C GLY A 135 -12.09 7.67 19.40
N TRP A 136 -12.13 7.98 18.10
CA TRP A 136 -11.00 7.82 17.18
C TRP A 136 -10.37 9.18 16.87
N GLN A 137 -9.05 9.24 16.97
CA GLN A 137 -8.27 10.40 16.51
C GLN A 137 -8.10 10.33 15.01
N VAL A 138 -8.29 11.46 14.32
CA VAL A 138 -8.15 11.57 12.87
C VAL A 138 -6.82 12.24 12.54
N ASP A 139 -6.05 11.66 11.61
CA ASP A 139 -4.86 12.26 11.01
C ASP A 139 -5.11 12.43 9.50
N GLU A 140 -5.22 13.69 9.06
CA GLU A 140 -5.39 14.10 7.66
C GLU A 140 -4.18 14.90 7.15
N THR A 141 -3.11 15.00 7.95
CA THR A 141 -1.99 15.88 7.65
C THR A 141 -0.70 15.16 7.34
N THR A 142 -0.53 13.94 7.86
CA THR A 142 0.73 13.18 7.73
C THR A 142 0.91 12.60 6.33
N TYR A 143 -0.16 12.09 5.72
CA TYR A 143 -0.08 11.36 4.46
C TYR A 143 -0.94 12.00 3.37
N LEU A 144 -0.39 11.98 2.16
CA LEU A 144 -1.03 12.45 0.94
C LEU A 144 -1.16 11.29 -0.05
N SER A 145 -2.28 11.23 -0.74
CA SER A 145 -2.54 10.40 -1.92
C SER A 145 -2.24 11.17 -3.19
N PHE A 146 -1.95 10.45 -4.27
CA PHE A 146 -1.62 11.01 -5.57
C PHE A 146 -2.28 10.17 -6.67
N VAL A 147 -3.44 10.58 -7.14
CA VAL A 147 -4.23 9.85 -8.13
C VAL A 147 -4.57 10.77 -9.28
N ARG A 148 -4.45 10.30 -10.53
CA ARG A 148 -4.99 11.01 -11.69
C ARG A 148 -5.48 10.02 -12.76
N ALA A 149 -6.27 10.52 -13.70
CA ALA A 149 -6.60 9.79 -14.91
C ALA A 149 -5.35 9.59 -15.78
N LEU A 150 -5.28 8.45 -16.48
CA LEU A 150 -4.38 8.26 -17.61
C LEU A 150 -4.97 8.94 -18.84
N ALA A 151 -4.11 9.49 -19.70
CA ALA A 151 -4.52 10.07 -20.96
C ALA A 151 -4.91 9.00 -21.99
N ALA A 152 -5.53 9.42 -23.10
CA ALA A 152 -6.10 8.52 -24.09
C ALA A 152 -5.06 7.71 -24.89
N ASP A 153 -3.85 8.25 -25.02
CA ASP A 153 -2.74 7.62 -25.77
C ASP A 153 -1.38 8.06 -25.22
N ASP A 154 -0.33 7.51 -25.78
CA ASP A 154 1.06 7.72 -25.35
C ASP A 154 1.52 9.19 -25.52
N GLU A 155 1.09 9.87 -26.60
CA GLU A 155 1.47 11.25 -26.86
C GLU A 155 0.74 12.20 -25.89
N ALA A 156 -0.56 12.01 -25.73
CA ALA A 156 -1.37 12.74 -24.78
C ALA A 156 -0.86 12.51 -23.34
N GLU A 157 -0.49 11.28 -22.96
CA GLU A 157 0.10 10.99 -21.67
C GLU A 157 1.42 11.73 -21.45
N LEU A 158 2.30 11.73 -22.46
CA LEU A 158 3.55 12.49 -22.39
C LEU A 158 3.31 14.00 -22.25
N LEU A 159 2.29 14.54 -22.93
CA LEU A 159 1.91 15.94 -22.85
C LEU A 159 1.26 16.31 -21.51
N ALA A 160 0.53 15.39 -20.88
CA ALA A 160 -0.07 15.59 -19.57
C ALA A 160 0.99 15.73 -18.45
N ILE A 161 2.20 15.20 -18.65
CA ILE A 161 3.32 15.36 -17.72
C ILE A 161 3.82 16.84 -17.78
N PRO A 162 4.00 17.54 -16.64
CA PRO A 162 4.52 18.90 -16.62
C PRO A 162 5.85 19.05 -17.36
N ARG A 163 6.04 20.18 -18.04
CA ARG A 163 7.15 20.44 -18.96
C ARG A 163 8.54 20.02 -18.43
N LYS A 164 8.84 20.32 -17.17
CA LYS A 164 10.14 20.01 -16.57
C LYS A 164 10.34 18.50 -16.46
N GLN A 165 9.37 17.78 -15.92
CA GLN A 165 9.42 16.33 -15.75
C GLN A 165 9.37 15.60 -17.10
N ARG A 166 8.55 16.07 -18.03
CA ARG A 166 8.49 15.57 -19.42
C ARG A 166 9.82 15.65 -20.14
N ALA A 167 10.63 16.69 -19.87
CA ALA A 167 11.98 16.80 -20.41
C ALA A 167 12.90 15.69 -19.89
N GLU A 168 12.76 15.27 -18.62
CA GLU A 168 13.54 14.15 -18.06
C GLU A 168 13.09 12.81 -18.69
N VAL A 169 11.79 12.61 -18.89
CA VAL A 169 11.27 11.45 -19.62
C VAL A 169 11.84 11.39 -21.04
N ARG A 170 11.82 12.50 -21.80
CA ARG A 170 12.38 12.55 -23.16
C ARG A 170 13.89 12.27 -23.19
N ARG A 171 14.64 12.75 -22.19
CA ARG A 171 16.07 12.45 -22.07
C ARG A 171 16.34 10.97 -21.87
N SER A 172 15.44 10.25 -21.20
CA SER A 172 15.59 8.82 -20.98
C SER A 172 15.58 8.01 -22.30
N PHE A 173 14.87 8.50 -23.33
CA PHE A 173 14.76 7.81 -24.62
C PHE A 173 16.10 7.67 -25.36
N GLY A 174 17.07 8.58 -25.09
CA GLY A 174 18.40 8.53 -25.65
C GLY A 174 19.38 7.60 -24.91
N ASN A 175 18.99 6.97 -23.81
CA ASN A 175 19.89 6.26 -22.90
C ASN A 175 19.98 4.74 -23.15
N ALA A 176 19.55 4.25 -24.32
CA ALA A 176 19.58 2.83 -24.66
C ALA A 176 18.94 1.93 -23.58
N LEU A 177 17.81 2.37 -23.03
CA LEU A 177 17.04 1.63 -22.04
C LEU A 177 16.07 0.66 -22.75
N THR A 178 15.92 -0.53 -22.20
CA THR A 178 14.91 -1.51 -22.60
C THR A 178 13.93 -1.75 -21.46
N ILE A 179 12.66 -1.96 -21.80
CA ILE A 179 11.58 -2.20 -20.85
C ILE A 179 11.17 -3.66 -20.94
N GLU A 180 11.12 -4.33 -19.81
CA GLU A 180 10.66 -5.72 -19.66
C GLU A 180 9.47 -5.74 -18.69
N THR A 181 8.40 -6.44 -19.07
CA THR A 181 7.21 -6.69 -18.23
C THR A 181 7.12 -8.16 -17.86
N GLY A 182 6.43 -8.50 -16.79
CA GLY A 182 6.37 -9.88 -16.29
C GLY A 182 7.66 -10.35 -15.62
N GLY A 183 8.45 -9.42 -15.10
CA GLY A 183 9.71 -9.72 -14.41
C GLY A 183 9.52 -10.45 -13.08
N ASP A 184 10.59 -11.07 -12.58
CA ASP A 184 10.58 -11.84 -11.35
C ASP A 184 10.77 -10.99 -10.09
N ALA A 185 10.26 -11.52 -8.95
CA ALA A 185 10.39 -10.88 -7.64
C ALA A 185 11.85 -10.72 -7.16
N ALA A 186 12.80 -11.51 -7.66
CA ALA A 186 14.19 -11.47 -7.20
C ALA A 186 14.91 -10.26 -7.79
N THR A 187 14.75 -10.03 -9.09
CA THR A 187 15.29 -8.84 -9.79
C THR A 187 14.68 -7.58 -9.22
N HIS A 188 13.35 -7.55 -9.07
CA HIS A 188 12.65 -6.43 -8.43
C HIS A 188 13.19 -6.14 -7.03
N TYR A 189 13.28 -7.17 -6.18
CA TYR A 189 13.76 -7.02 -4.81
C TYR A 189 15.17 -6.43 -4.75
N ALA A 190 16.08 -6.89 -5.60
CA ALA A 190 17.46 -6.40 -5.62
C ALA A 190 17.53 -4.88 -5.88
N LEU A 191 16.80 -4.41 -6.91
CA LEU A 191 16.75 -2.98 -7.29
C LEU A 191 15.99 -2.13 -6.25
N TYR A 192 14.86 -2.63 -5.76
CA TYR A 192 14.07 -1.93 -4.75
C TYR A 192 14.83 -1.83 -3.41
N ALA A 193 15.48 -2.91 -2.97
CA ALA A 193 16.26 -2.92 -1.74
C ALA A 193 17.42 -1.91 -1.75
N GLU A 194 18.14 -1.81 -2.87
CA GLU A 194 19.17 -0.79 -3.06
C GLU A 194 18.58 0.63 -2.99
N SER A 195 17.47 0.85 -3.70
CA SER A 195 16.77 2.13 -3.71
C SER A 195 16.36 2.59 -2.31
N VAL A 196 15.67 1.74 -1.53
CA VAL A 196 15.20 2.11 -0.19
C VAL A 196 16.35 2.25 0.81
N ARG A 197 17.44 1.46 0.69
CA ARG A 197 18.64 1.63 1.50
C ARG A 197 19.24 3.02 1.24
N ASN A 198 19.35 3.45 -0.02
CA ASN A 198 19.86 4.77 -0.41
C ASN A 198 18.97 5.92 0.12
N LEU A 199 17.66 5.66 0.28
CA LEU A 199 16.72 6.60 0.91
C LEU A 199 16.78 6.55 2.45
N GLY A 200 17.45 5.57 3.05
CA GLY A 200 17.54 5.41 4.50
C GLY A 200 16.39 4.64 5.14
N THR A 201 15.69 3.83 4.33
CA THR A 201 14.55 3.05 4.76
C THR A 201 14.89 1.55 4.73
N PRO A 202 14.55 0.77 5.77
CA PRO A 202 14.67 -0.67 5.76
C PRO A 202 13.78 -1.30 4.68
N VAL A 203 14.31 -2.28 3.94
CA VAL A 203 13.54 -3.04 2.95
C VAL A 203 12.64 -4.06 3.65
N PHE A 204 11.45 -4.32 3.08
CA PHE A 204 10.55 -5.38 3.52
C PHE A 204 11.14 -6.79 3.25
N PRO A 205 10.61 -7.85 3.90
CA PRO A 205 11.04 -9.21 3.61
C PRO A 205 10.85 -9.56 2.12
N ARG A 206 11.85 -10.21 1.51
CA ARG A 206 11.78 -10.66 0.12
C ARG A 206 10.55 -11.53 -0.14
N ALA A 207 10.15 -12.34 0.86
CA ALA A 207 8.98 -13.20 0.78
C ALA A 207 7.67 -12.42 0.59
N LEU A 208 7.58 -11.13 1.00
CA LEU A 208 6.39 -10.32 0.79
C LEU A 208 6.13 -10.06 -0.69
N PHE A 209 7.16 -9.71 -1.46
CA PHE A 209 7.04 -9.41 -2.89
C PHE A 209 6.60 -10.64 -3.68
N ALA A 210 7.22 -11.80 -3.41
CA ALA A 210 6.82 -13.06 -4.02
C ALA A 210 5.38 -13.46 -3.62
N ALA A 211 5.03 -13.28 -2.33
CA ALA A 211 3.70 -13.59 -1.84
C ALA A 211 2.60 -12.71 -2.48
N VAL A 212 2.89 -11.43 -2.74
CA VAL A 212 1.95 -10.53 -3.42
C VAL A 212 1.78 -10.94 -4.88
N LEU A 213 2.86 -11.19 -5.62
CA LEU A 213 2.77 -11.64 -7.01
C LEU A 213 1.98 -12.95 -7.13
N ASP A 214 2.24 -13.91 -6.26
CA ASP A 214 1.53 -15.18 -6.23
C ASP A 214 0.03 -15.03 -5.87
N ALA A 215 -0.29 -14.19 -4.87
CA ALA A 215 -1.66 -14.03 -4.41
C ALA A 215 -2.55 -13.20 -5.37
N PHE A 216 -1.96 -12.30 -6.14
CA PHE A 216 -2.68 -11.46 -7.09
C PHE A 216 -2.64 -11.99 -8.54
N GLY A 217 -1.71 -12.90 -8.87
CA GLY A 217 -1.59 -13.46 -10.21
C GLY A 217 -1.55 -12.38 -11.29
N ASP A 218 -2.42 -12.47 -12.29
CA ASP A 218 -2.51 -11.49 -13.39
C ASP A 218 -2.86 -10.06 -12.96
N ALA A 219 -3.36 -9.88 -11.74
CA ALA A 219 -3.62 -8.57 -11.16
C ALA A 219 -2.38 -7.91 -10.51
N ALA A 220 -1.21 -8.51 -10.67
CA ALA A 220 0.07 -7.93 -10.26
C ALA A 220 1.16 -8.25 -11.28
N ASP A 221 2.07 -7.33 -11.52
CA ASP A 221 3.26 -7.61 -12.32
C ASP A 221 4.47 -6.79 -11.88
N VAL A 222 5.62 -7.11 -12.49
CA VAL A 222 6.87 -6.37 -12.33
C VAL A 222 7.30 -5.82 -13.69
N LEU A 223 7.49 -4.49 -13.76
CA LEU A 223 8.14 -3.83 -14.88
C LEU A 223 9.58 -3.50 -14.49
N THR A 224 10.54 -3.92 -15.32
CA THR A 224 11.98 -3.69 -15.12
C THR A 224 12.54 -2.89 -16.28
N VAL A 225 13.30 -1.85 -15.95
CA VAL A 225 14.12 -1.09 -16.91
C VAL A 225 15.53 -1.65 -16.91
N ARG A 226 16.05 -1.97 -18.08
CA ARG A 226 17.42 -2.47 -18.24
C ARG A 226 18.25 -1.50 -19.08
N HIS A 227 19.51 -1.44 -18.76
CA HIS A 227 20.54 -0.79 -19.58
C HIS A 227 21.61 -1.81 -19.91
N ARG A 228 21.85 -2.07 -21.20
CA ARG A 228 22.80 -3.10 -21.67
C ARG A 228 22.60 -4.46 -21.01
N GLY A 229 21.34 -4.88 -20.88
CA GLY A 229 20.94 -6.16 -20.28
C GLY A 229 20.92 -6.18 -18.74
N VAL A 230 21.46 -5.17 -18.06
CA VAL A 230 21.48 -5.09 -16.59
C VAL A 230 20.27 -4.30 -16.10
N GLY A 231 19.53 -4.85 -15.11
CA GLY A 231 18.43 -4.13 -14.47
C GLY A 231 18.91 -2.88 -13.72
N VAL A 232 18.26 -1.74 -13.95
CA VAL A 232 18.63 -0.45 -13.33
C VAL A 232 17.50 0.19 -12.54
N ALA A 233 16.24 -0.09 -12.89
CA ALA A 233 15.06 0.32 -12.11
C ALA A 233 13.96 -0.72 -12.26
N SER A 234 13.09 -0.84 -11.27
CA SER A 234 11.98 -1.79 -11.31
C SER A 234 10.82 -1.31 -10.45
N VAL A 235 9.60 -1.66 -10.86
CA VAL A 235 8.37 -1.40 -10.10
C VAL A 235 7.48 -2.63 -10.10
N LEU A 236 7.01 -3.03 -8.91
CA LEU A 236 5.94 -3.99 -8.72
C LEU A 236 4.63 -3.23 -8.62
N SER A 237 3.67 -3.58 -9.46
CA SER A 237 2.38 -2.91 -9.57
C SER A 237 1.23 -3.86 -9.31
N LEU A 238 0.12 -3.33 -8.75
CA LEU A 238 -1.16 -3.99 -8.66
C LEU A 238 -2.13 -3.35 -9.65
N TYR A 239 -3.08 -4.14 -10.16
CA TYR A 239 -4.14 -3.70 -11.08
C TYR A 239 -5.50 -4.00 -10.46
N TRP A 240 -6.33 -2.96 -10.33
CA TRP A 240 -7.63 -3.11 -9.71
C TRP A 240 -8.66 -2.17 -10.35
N ARG A 241 -9.72 -2.73 -10.93
CA ARG A 241 -10.85 -1.97 -11.48
C ARG A 241 -10.42 -0.77 -12.35
N GLY A 242 -9.55 -1.03 -13.33
CA GLY A 242 -9.05 0.00 -14.25
C GLY A 242 -8.07 1.00 -13.62
N THR A 243 -7.55 0.72 -12.44
CA THR A 243 -6.51 1.53 -11.79
C THR A 243 -5.23 0.72 -11.62
N VAL A 244 -4.09 1.29 -12.01
CA VAL A 244 -2.76 0.74 -11.71
C VAL A 244 -2.19 1.40 -10.44
N TYR A 245 -1.61 0.59 -9.59
CA TYR A 245 -0.96 0.98 -8.33
C TYR A 245 0.53 0.60 -8.41
N PRO A 246 1.47 1.49 -8.78
CA PRO A 246 2.92 1.25 -8.71
C PRO A 246 3.36 1.19 -7.24
N TYR A 247 3.21 0.03 -6.63
CA TYR A 247 3.20 -0.11 -5.19
C TYR A 247 4.61 -0.04 -4.58
N TRP A 248 5.55 -0.77 -5.17
CA TRP A 248 6.96 -0.72 -4.78
C TRP A 248 7.82 -0.46 -6.01
N GLY A 249 8.39 0.72 -6.10
CA GLY A 249 9.23 1.11 -7.24
C GLY A 249 10.51 1.80 -6.79
N GLY A 250 11.57 1.60 -7.55
CA GLY A 250 12.84 2.26 -7.32
C GLY A 250 13.92 1.80 -8.29
N GLY A 251 15.04 2.51 -8.24
CA GLY A 251 16.20 2.21 -9.06
C GLY A 251 17.49 2.19 -8.25
N GLY A 252 18.47 1.44 -8.73
CA GLY A 252 19.80 1.38 -8.19
C GLY A 252 20.61 2.68 -8.46
N ASP A 253 21.87 2.69 -8.10
CA ASP A 253 22.74 3.87 -8.23
C ASP A 253 22.82 4.42 -9.66
N ALA A 254 22.82 3.55 -10.68
CA ALA A 254 22.85 3.93 -12.09
C ALA A 254 21.55 4.61 -12.58
N ALA A 255 20.42 4.38 -11.92
CA ALA A 255 19.11 4.81 -12.39
C ALA A 255 19.01 6.33 -12.57
N ARG A 256 19.67 7.10 -11.69
CA ARG A 256 19.62 8.56 -11.73
C ARG A 256 20.33 9.13 -12.97
N ALA A 257 21.52 8.66 -13.28
CA ALA A 257 22.29 9.11 -14.45
C ALA A 257 21.56 8.75 -15.76
N LEU A 258 20.92 7.59 -15.79
CA LEU A 258 20.20 7.06 -16.94
C LEU A 258 18.74 7.56 -17.05
N ARG A 259 18.23 8.34 -16.09
CA ARG A 259 16.80 8.69 -16.02
C ARG A 259 15.89 7.45 -16.02
N ALA A 260 16.38 6.33 -15.47
CA ALA A 260 15.67 5.06 -15.55
C ALA A 260 14.35 5.04 -14.77
N ASN A 261 14.24 5.80 -13.65
CA ASN A 261 12.96 5.95 -12.95
C ASN A 261 11.94 6.73 -13.79
N ASP A 262 12.39 7.73 -14.56
CA ASP A 262 11.50 8.50 -15.44
C ASP A 262 11.01 7.62 -16.61
N ALA A 263 11.91 6.83 -17.22
CA ALA A 263 11.54 5.82 -18.20
C ALA A 263 10.56 4.79 -17.62
N MET A 264 10.82 4.30 -16.42
CA MET A 264 10.02 3.27 -15.74
C MET A 264 8.56 3.71 -15.52
N TYR A 265 8.35 4.89 -14.95
CA TYR A 265 6.99 5.35 -14.67
C TYR A 265 6.24 5.71 -15.94
N PHE A 266 6.89 6.31 -16.94
CA PHE A 266 6.25 6.56 -18.23
C PHE A 266 5.90 5.25 -18.95
N ALA A 267 6.82 4.29 -18.97
CA ALA A 267 6.56 2.97 -19.55
C ALA A 267 5.44 2.23 -18.81
N LEU A 268 5.35 2.38 -17.48
CA LEU A 268 4.26 1.80 -16.69
C LEU A 268 2.90 2.44 -17.03
N MET A 269 2.84 3.76 -17.25
CA MET A 269 1.60 4.43 -17.67
C MET A 269 1.09 3.87 -19.00
N ARG A 270 2.00 3.71 -19.98
CA ARG A 270 1.71 3.09 -21.26
C ARG A 270 1.24 1.63 -21.13
N HIS A 271 1.98 0.84 -20.35
CA HIS A 271 1.64 -0.55 -20.09
C HIS A 271 0.28 -0.70 -19.39
N ALA A 272 -0.02 0.14 -18.41
CA ALA A 272 -1.30 0.17 -17.74
C ALA A 272 -2.45 0.55 -18.68
N HIS A 273 -2.24 1.53 -19.56
CA HIS A 273 -3.22 1.90 -20.58
C HIS A 273 -3.48 0.71 -21.54
N ALA A 274 -2.43 0.03 -22.01
CA ALA A 274 -2.57 -1.17 -22.83
C ALA A 274 -3.31 -2.32 -22.14
N ARG A 275 -3.30 -2.36 -20.79
CA ARG A 275 -4.08 -3.28 -19.95
C ARG A 275 -5.51 -2.80 -19.66
N GLY A 276 -5.96 -1.70 -20.27
CA GLY A 276 -7.28 -1.12 -20.07
C GLY A 276 -7.43 -0.29 -18.79
N CYS A 277 -6.34 0.11 -18.14
CA CYS A 277 -6.41 1.04 -17.03
C CYS A 277 -6.70 2.46 -17.52
N THR A 278 -7.54 3.17 -16.78
CA THR A 278 -7.89 4.57 -17.01
C THR A 278 -7.39 5.50 -15.90
N ARG A 279 -6.85 4.93 -14.80
CA ARG A 279 -6.36 5.67 -13.64
C ARG A 279 -5.01 5.15 -13.17
N PHE A 280 -4.21 6.07 -12.64
CA PHE A 280 -2.91 5.80 -12.04
C PHE A 280 -2.93 6.32 -10.60
N ASP A 281 -2.82 5.40 -9.63
CA ASP A 281 -2.70 5.72 -8.22
C ASP A 281 -1.25 5.58 -7.78
N PHE A 282 -0.55 6.70 -7.71
CA PHE A 282 0.86 6.74 -7.33
C PHE A 282 1.10 6.41 -5.84
N GLY A 283 0.05 6.08 -5.13
CA GLY A 283 0.07 5.71 -3.72
C GLY A 283 0.39 6.88 -2.80
N ARG A 284 0.57 6.56 -1.53
CA ARG A 284 0.80 7.57 -0.50
C ARG A 284 2.25 8.09 -0.49
N SER A 285 2.39 9.31 0.01
CA SER A 285 3.66 9.86 0.50
C SER A 285 3.42 10.69 1.75
N LYS A 286 4.43 10.83 2.61
CA LYS A 286 4.34 11.79 3.71
C LYS A 286 4.44 13.21 3.17
N ALA A 287 3.64 14.12 3.75
CA ALA A 287 3.73 15.53 3.45
C ALA A 287 5.14 16.07 3.69
N GLY A 288 5.60 16.99 2.85
CA GLY A 288 6.92 17.61 2.96
C GLY A 288 8.12 16.73 2.56
N THR A 289 7.90 15.51 2.04
CA THR A 289 9.01 14.63 1.61
C THR A 289 9.38 14.80 0.14
N GLY A 290 10.62 14.38 -0.21
CA GLY A 290 11.05 14.29 -1.60
C GLY A 290 10.19 13.37 -2.46
N ALA A 291 9.62 12.31 -1.87
CA ALA A 291 8.69 11.43 -2.57
C ALA A 291 7.37 12.14 -2.93
N ALA A 292 6.84 12.98 -2.04
CA ALA A 292 5.67 13.81 -2.35
C ALA A 292 5.98 14.85 -3.44
N ALA A 293 7.14 15.50 -3.36
CA ALA A 293 7.60 16.45 -4.38
C ALA A 293 7.80 15.77 -5.74
N PHE A 294 8.36 14.56 -5.76
CA PHE A 294 8.53 13.78 -7.00
C PHE A 294 7.17 13.53 -7.69
N LYS A 295 6.15 13.08 -6.96
CA LYS A 295 4.82 12.82 -7.50
C LYS A 295 4.14 14.10 -8.02
N LYS A 296 4.28 15.23 -7.31
CA LYS A 296 3.83 16.55 -7.80
C LYS A 296 4.50 16.94 -9.12
N ASN A 297 5.79 16.66 -9.28
CA ASN A 297 6.51 16.94 -10.52
C ASN A 297 5.94 16.16 -11.72
N TRP A 298 5.27 15.03 -11.47
CA TRP A 298 4.56 14.23 -12.48
C TRP A 298 3.15 14.71 -12.77
N GLY A 299 2.71 15.83 -12.18
CA GLY A 299 1.38 16.40 -12.40
C GLY A 299 0.28 15.74 -11.57
N PHE A 300 0.65 15.08 -10.46
CA PHE A 300 -0.34 14.53 -9.53
C PHE A 300 -0.62 15.54 -8.42
N GLU A 301 -1.88 15.92 -8.28
CA GLU A 301 -2.32 16.77 -7.18
C GLU A 301 -2.40 15.95 -5.88
N PRO A 302 -1.90 16.49 -4.75
CA PRO A 302 -1.95 15.81 -3.48
C PRO A 302 -3.32 15.93 -2.83
N GLU A 303 -3.86 14.81 -2.37
CA GLU A 303 -5.08 14.75 -1.57
C GLU A 303 -4.78 14.18 -0.18
N PRO A 304 -5.30 14.76 0.92
CA PRO A 304 -5.12 14.21 2.25
C PRO A 304 -5.66 12.78 2.37
N LEU A 305 -4.85 11.89 2.96
CA LEU A 305 -5.31 10.56 3.37
C LEU A 305 -5.74 10.60 4.83
N ARG A 306 -6.92 10.05 5.10
CA ARG A 306 -7.47 9.95 6.45
C ARG A 306 -7.03 8.65 7.12
N TYR A 307 -6.35 8.78 8.25
CA TYR A 307 -6.05 7.66 9.11
C TYR A 307 -6.69 7.88 10.47
N PHE A 308 -7.26 6.82 11.01
CA PHE A 308 -7.96 6.87 12.29
C PHE A 308 -7.19 6.02 13.30
N THR A 309 -6.93 6.57 14.47
CA THR A 309 -6.16 5.88 15.50
C THR A 309 -6.92 5.91 16.83
N ARG A 310 -6.92 4.78 17.52
CA ARG A 310 -7.45 4.69 18.88
C ARG A 310 -6.43 4.03 19.79
N ALA A 311 -6.24 4.62 20.98
CA ALA A 311 -5.41 4.11 22.06
C ALA A 311 -6.15 4.28 23.38
N PRO A 312 -5.78 3.56 24.46
CA PRO A 312 -6.34 3.79 25.80
C PRO A 312 -6.09 5.23 26.25
N GLU A 313 -6.97 5.73 27.11
CA GLU A 313 -6.80 7.05 27.70
C GLU A 313 -5.44 7.18 28.42
N GLY A 314 -4.77 8.30 28.23
CA GLY A 314 -3.43 8.56 28.78
C GLY A 314 -2.29 7.81 28.09
N VAL A 315 -2.55 6.94 27.13
CA VAL A 315 -1.53 6.21 26.35
C VAL A 315 -1.34 6.87 24.99
N ALA A 316 -0.10 7.27 24.68
CA ALA A 316 0.21 7.78 23.35
C ALA A 316 0.05 6.67 22.30
N ALA A 317 -0.73 6.96 21.25
CA ALA A 317 -0.85 6.05 20.13
C ALA A 317 0.53 5.80 19.49
N ARG A 318 0.77 4.57 19.03
CA ARG A 318 1.99 4.20 18.34
C ARG A 318 2.16 5.06 17.08
N LYS A 319 3.23 5.83 17.02
CA LYS A 319 3.62 6.62 15.84
C LYS A 319 5.05 6.28 15.46
N VAL A 320 5.25 5.68 14.29
CA VAL A 320 6.59 5.44 13.73
C VAL A 320 6.81 6.43 12.58
N ASN A 321 7.62 7.44 12.85
CA ASN A 321 7.94 8.46 11.86
C ASN A 321 9.46 8.53 11.62
N PRO A 322 9.99 7.95 10.51
CA PRO A 322 11.42 8.03 10.19
C PRO A 322 11.94 9.46 9.99
N LEU A 323 11.06 10.45 9.79
CA LEU A 323 11.43 11.87 9.67
C LEU A 323 11.58 12.57 11.03
N ASP A 324 11.23 11.90 12.12
CA ASP A 324 11.45 12.43 13.46
C ASP A 324 12.96 12.66 13.66
N PRO A 325 13.39 13.85 14.12
CA PRO A 325 14.80 14.16 14.34
C PRO A 325 15.55 13.12 15.17
N LYS A 326 14.87 12.43 16.09
CA LYS A 326 15.45 11.34 16.90
C LYS A 326 16.00 10.18 16.07
N TYR A 327 15.46 9.94 14.85
CA TYR A 327 15.92 8.88 13.94
C TYR A 327 16.96 9.36 12.92
N SER A 328 17.34 10.64 12.90
CA SER A 328 18.21 11.21 11.87
C SER A 328 19.60 10.56 11.82
N LEU A 329 20.15 10.18 12.96
CA LEU A 329 21.43 9.46 13.05
C LEU A 329 21.31 8.03 12.51
N GLN A 330 20.25 7.32 12.89
CA GLN A 330 19.97 5.97 12.43
C GLN A 330 19.77 5.95 10.91
N VAL A 331 19.01 6.89 10.35
CA VAL A 331 18.82 7.03 8.91
C VAL A 331 20.14 7.30 8.17
N ARG A 332 21.01 8.16 8.71
CA ARG A 332 22.33 8.42 8.13
C ARG A 332 23.25 7.19 8.20
N ALA A 333 23.26 6.49 9.32
CA ALA A 333 24.00 5.25 9.47
C ALA A 333 23.49 4.18 8.50
N TRP A 334 22.15 4.03 8.38
CA TRP A 334 21.49 3.09 7.47
C TRP A 334 21.93 3.27 6.02
N LYS A 335 21.97 4.51 5.53
CA LYS A 335 22.42 4.85 4.17
C LYS A 335 23.86 4.41 3.87
N ARG A 336 24.69 4.24 4.90
CA ARG A 336 26.10 3.83 4.77
C ARG A 336 26.31 2.33 4.93
N LEU A 337 25.27 1.58 5.32
CA LEU A 337 25.41 0.13 5.47
C LEU A 337 25.71 -0.51 4.10
N PRO A 338 26.60 -1.50 4.06
CA PRO A 338 26.70 -2.38 2.89
C PRO A 338 25.33 -3.00 2.56
N LEU A 339 25.00 -3.15 1.28
CA LEU A 339 23.69 -3.62 0.85
C LEU A 339 23.33 -4.99 1.45
N TRP A 340 24.30 -5.92 1.56
CA TRP A 340 24.08 -7.20 2.18
C TRP A 340 23.64 -7.11 3.65
N ALA A 341 24.21 -6.18 4.41
CA ALA A 341 23.86 -5.94 5.80
C ALA A 341 22.46 -5.31 5.92
N ALA A 342 22.17 -4.30 5.07
CA ALA A 342 20.86 -3.67 5.01
C ALA A 342 19.77 -4.69 4.63
N ASN A 343 20.04 -5.60 3.68
CA ASN A 343 19.11 -6.65 3.27
C ASN A 343 18.90 -7.74 4.32
N ARG A 344 19.84 -7.95 5.24
CA ARG A 344 19.69 -8.90 6.35
C ARG A 344 18.93 -8.29 7.52
N LEU A 345 19.23 -7.04 7.87
CA LEU A 345 18.62 -6.35 9.01
C LEU A 345 17.27 -5.71 8.67
N GLY A 346 17.16 -5.22 7.43
CA GLY A 346 15.97 -4.50 6.95
C GLY A 346 14.67 -5.23 7.15
N PRO A 347 14.54 -6.49 6.73
CA PRO A 347 13.31 -7.27 6.90
C PRO A 347 12.84 -7.36 8.34
N TRP A 348 13.77 -7.55 9.27
CA TRP A 348 13.47 -7.64 10.70
C TRP A 348 12.94 -6.32 11.27
N ILE A 349 13.52 -5.19 10.87
CA ILE A 349 13.05 -3.87 11.29
C ILE A 349 11.73 -3.53 10.58
N ALA A 350 11.65 -3.77 9.27
CA ALA A 350 10.51 -3.37 8.45
C ALA A 350 9.22 -4.13 8.77
N GLN A 351 9.30 -5.36 9.28
CA GLN A 351 8.13 -6.10 9.80
C GLN A 351 7.38 -5.31 10.88
N GLY A 352 8.09 -4.51 11.66
CA GLY A 352 7.49 -3.68 12.70
C GLY A 352 6.96 -2.34 12.21
N LEU A 353 7.13 -1.99 10.94
CA LEU A 353 6.65 -0.71 10.41
C LEU A 353 5.19 -0.79 9.94
N GLY A 354 4.70 -1.95 9.53
CA GLY A 354 3.32 -2.38 9.32
C GLY A 354 2.53 -1.64 8.27
#